data_d633a85a85cd6e798c4ebc289240865f
#
_entry.id   d633a85a85cd6e798c4ebc289240865f
#
_cell.length_a   1.000
_cell.length_b   1.000
_cell.length_c   1.000
_cell.angle_alpha   90.00
_cell.angle_beta   90.00
_cell.angle_gamma   90.00
#
_symmetry.space_group_name_H-M   'P 1'
#
loop_
_entity.id
_entity.type
_entity.pdbx_description
1 polymer ?
#
loop_
_entity_poly.entity_id
_entity_poly.type
_entity_poly.pdbx_seq_one_letter_code
_entity_poly.pdbx_strand_id
1 'polypeptide(L)'
;MRRIKHAAATALLAPGALVAQSAVPRYEVARATAPIAVDGELDDAAWSAAAPAVTLQFLWDEQTGAKQRTRVRLLWDDQALYVAYDAEDADITAQYTQRDDPTYRDDALEIFVNPDPRQEAVYYGFEVNARGVLYDYLNYNSRTLFKRFDATGVEIATALRGTLNARQDTDEGWTLELAIPWANFEELSRRPPVAGAVWKANLNRWDGVEPDRRMSIWSDPLESTAWPHVPGRFGELVFVD
;
A
#
# COMPACT_ATOMS: atom_id res chain seq x y z
N MET A 1 -45.31 48.17 -42.06
CA MET A 1 -44.30 48.09 -40.98
C MET A 1 -44.67 46.98 -40.03
N ARG A 2 -43.97 45.79 -40.12
CA ARG A 2 -44.17 44.65 -39.22
C ARG A 2 -43.06 44.71 -38.15
N ARG A 3 -43.41 44.82 -36.90
CA ARG A 3 -42.53 44.80 -35.76
C ARG A 3 -42.19 43.33 -35.42
N ILE A 4 -40.93 42.95 -35.54
CA ILE A 4 -40.39 41.67 -35.10
C ILE A 4 -40.16 41.75 -33.58
N LYS A 5 -40.83 40.92 -32.80
CA LYS A 5 -40.59 40.80 -31.36
C LYS A 5 -39.48 39.73 -31.18
N HIS A 6 -38.35 40.12 -30.63
CA HIS A 6 -37.32 39.20 -30.23
C HIS A 6 -37.66 38.64 -28.84
N ALA A 7 -37.84 37.32 -28.75
CA ALA A 7 -37.97 36.63 -27.48
C ALA A 7 -36.55 36.25 -27.02
N ALA A 8 -36.13 36.77 -25.87
CA ALA A 8 -34.90 36.36 -25.22
C ALA A 8 -35.17 35.06 -24.46
N ALA A 9 -34.52 33.99 -24.85
CA ALA A 9 -34.51 32.72 -24.10
C ALA A 9 -33.46 32.81 -23.00
N THR A 10 -33.90 32.85 -21.74
CA THR A 10 -33.04 32.76 -20.57
C THR A 10 -32.74 31.29 -20.32
N ALA A 11 -31.50 30.84 -20.59
CA ALA A 11 -31.04 29.52 -20.24
C ALA A 11 -30.77 29.46 -18.73
N LEU A 12 -31.56 28.71 -18.00
CA LEU A 12 -31.29 28.35 -16.61
C LEU A 12 -30.16 27.27 -16.60
N LEU A 13 -29.00 27.69 -16.17
CA LEU A 13 -27.92 26.75 -15.79
C LEU A 13 -28.33 26.02 -14.50
N ALA A 14 -28.58 24.72 -14.58
CA ALA A 14 -28.77 23.89 -13.41
C ALA A 14 -27.43 23.83 -12.64
N PRO A 15 -27.44 23.93 -11.30
CA PRO A 15 -26.21 23.76 -10.51
C PRO A 15 -25.75 22.31 -10.67
N GLY A 16 -24.52 22.12 -11.23
CA GLY A 16 -23.86 20.83 -11.26
C GLY A 16 -23.70 20.33 -9.83
N ALA A 17 -24.23 19.15 -9.53
CA ALA A 17 -23.96 18.48 -8.26
C ALA A 17 -22.46 18.23 -8.17
N LEU A 18 -21.76 18.88 -7.24
CA LEU A 18 -20.42 18.46 -6.82
C LEU A 18 -20.60 17.06 -6.21
N VAL A 19 -20.17 16.04 -6.92
CA VAL A 19 -19.98 14.73 -6.32
C VAL A 19 -18.84 14.90 -5.32
N ALA A 20 -19.16 14.87 -4.03
CA ALA A 20 -18.14 14.87 -2.98
C ALA A 20 -17.26 13.64 -3.21
N GLN A 21 -16.00 13.86 -3.56
CA GLN A 21 -15.02 12.79 -3.69
C GLN A 21 -14.92 12.11 -2.32
N SER A 22 -15.10 10.78 -2.26
CA SER A 22 -15.00 10.03 -1.02
C SER A 22 -13.67 10.33 -0.32
N ALA A 23 -13.73 10.61 0.98
CA ALA A 23 -12.52 10.86 1.76
C ALA A 23 -11.61 9.62 1.72
N VAL A 24 -10.31 9.85 1.62
CA VAL A 24 -9.33 8.76 1.72
C VAL A 24 -9.28 8.21 3.14
N PRO A 25 -8.95 6.92 3.35
CA PRO A 25 -8.85 6.33 4.67
C PRO A 25 -7.66 6.92 5.46
N ARG A 26 -7.73 6.80 6.77
CA ARG A 26 -6.72 7.27 7.72
C ARG A 26 -6.33 6.16 8.67
N TYR A 27 -5.03 6.03 8.97
CA TYR A 27 -4.48 5.09 9.93
C TYR A 27 -3.56 5.83 10.90
N GLU A 28 -3.74 5.59 12.21
CA GLU A 28 -2.85 6.10 13.24
C GLU A 28 -1.69 5.13 13.42
N VAL A 29 -0.49 5.60 13.08
CA VAL A 29 0.75 4.85 13.28
C VAL A 29 1.26 5.17 14.67
N ALA A 30 1.02 4.27 15.62
CA ALA A 30 1.46 4.46 17.01
C ALA A 30 2.96 4.22 17.15
N ARG A 31 3.55 4.84 18.17
CA ARG A 31 4.94 4.58 18.52
C ARG A 31 5.06 3.20 19.17
N ALA A 32 6.05 2.42 18.72
CA ALA A 32 6.34 1.12 19.32
C ALA A 32 6.73 1.27 20.78
N THR A 33 6.09 0.50 21.67
CA THR A 33 6.31 0.53 23.12
C THR A 33 7.37 -0.46 23.60
N ALA A 34 7.82 -1.33 22.70
CA ALA A 34 8.85 -2.34 22.92
C ALA A 34 9.62 -2.59 21.61
N PRO A 35 10.82 -3.18 21.65
CA PRO A 35 11.52 -3.58 20.44
C PRO A 35 10.69 -4.52 19.57
N ILE A 36 10.87 -4.43 18.26
CA ILE A 36 10.31 -5.34 17.27
C ILE A 36 11.47 -6.14 16.67
N ALA A 37 11.38 -7.47 16.71
CA ALA A 37 12.27 -8.36 16.00
C ALA A 37 11.66 -8.66 14.63
N VAL A 38 12.35 -8.31 13.55
CA VAL A 38 11.86 -8.59 12.19
C VAL A 38 12.23 -10.06 11.88
N ASP A 39 11.34 -10.98 12.27
CA ASP A 39 11.54 -12.44 12.08
C ASP A 39 10.39 -13.14 11.34
N GLY A 40 9.35 -12.38 11.02
CA GLY A 40 8.15 -12.85 10.31
C GLY A 40 7.06 -13.37 11.23
N GLU A 41 7.30 -13.49 12.53
CA GLU A 41 6.30 -13.86 13.53
C GLU A 41 5.68 -12.58 14.13
N LEU A 42 4.38 -12.40 14.04
CA LEU A 42 3.71 -11.17 14.49
C LEU A 42 3.34 -11.24 15.99
N ASP A 43 4.20 -11.82 16.81
CA ASP A 43 3.95 -12.10 18.22
C ASP A 43 4.63 -11.13 19.21
N ASP A 44 5.47 -10.21 18.71
CA ASP A 44 6.06 -9.16 19.54
C ASP A 44 5.01 -8.34 20.29
N ALA A 45 5.27 -8.09 21.56
CA ALA A 45 4.39 -7.31 22.42
C ALA A 45 4.09 -5.90 21.86
N ALA A 46 5.02 -5.33 21.08
CA ALA A 46 4.85 -4.04 20.43
C ALA A 46 3.60 -4.00 19.52
N TRP A 47 3.31 -5.07 18.78
CA TRP A 47 2.17 -5.12 17.88
C TRP A 47 0.80 -5.00 18.58
N SER A 48 0.75 -5.23 19.89
CA SER A 48 -0.46 -5.00 20.69
C SER A 48 -0.79 -3.50 20.86
N ALA A 49 0.21 -2.62 20.71
CA ALA A 49 0.04 -1.16 20.77
C ALA A 49 -0.40 -0.55 19.43
N ALA A 50 -0.29 -1.31 18.33
CA ALA A 50 -0.73 -0.83 17.03
C ALA A 50 -2.23 -0.54 17.02
N ALA A 51 -2.64 0.45 16.23
CA ALA A 51 -4.05 0.66 15.89
C ALA A 51 -4.67 -0.64 15.33
N PRO A 52 -6.00 -0.81 15.38
CA PRO A 52 -6.66 -1.98 14.78
C PRO A 52 -6.18 -2.22 13.35
N ALA A 53 -5.91 -3.48 13.02
CA ALA A 53 -5.41 -3.83 11.69
C ALA A 53 -6.34 -3.35 10.57
N VAL A 54 -5.75 -2.75 9.57
CA VAL A 54 -6.45 -2.47 8.30
C VAL A 54 -6.73 -3.78 7.60
N THR A 55 -7.93 -3.95 7.04
CA THR A 55 -8.24 -5.04 6.11
C THR A 55 -8.28 -4.47 4.69
N LEU A 56 -7.52 -5.06 3.78
CA LEU A 56 -7.50 -4.64 2.39
C LEU A 56 -8.81 -5.00 1.68
N GLN A 57 -9.26 -4.16 0.76
CA GLN A 57 -10.51 -4.25 0.04
C GLN A 57 -10.32 -4.84 -1.34
N PHE A 58 -11.33 -5.57 -1.84
CA PHE A 58 -11.40 -6.09 -3.20
C PHE A 58 -12.33 -5.19 -4.03
N LEU A 59 -11.79 -4.36 -4.88
CA LEU A 59 -12.52 -3.33 -5.61
C LEU A 59 -12.92 -3.74 -7.04
N TRP A 60 -12.22 -4.73 -7.60
CA TRP A 60 -12.38 -5.11 -9.02
C TRP A 60 -13.00 -6.51 -9.13
N ASP A 61 -14.29 -6.55 -9.43
CA ASP A 61 -15.06 -7.80 -9.51
C ASP A 61 -14.75 -8.62 -10.76
N GLU A 62 -14.16 -8.02 -11.80
CA GLU A 62 -13.72 -8.71 -13.02
C GLU A 62 -12.51 -9.63 -12.80
N GLN A 63 -11.75 -9.43 -11.72
CA GLN A 63 -10.63 -10.30 -11.37
C GLN A 63 -11.14 -11.65 -10.86
N THR A 64 -10.58 -12.76 -11.38
CA THR A 64 -11.03 -14.14 -11.10
C THR A 64 -10.35 -14.80 -9.92
N GLY A 65 -9.15 -14.33 -9.51
CA GLY A 65 -8.45 -14.84 -8.32
C GLY A 65 -9.30 -14.83 -7.06
N ALA A 66 -8.98 -15.67 -6.09
CA ALA A 66 -9.68 -15.79 -4.82
C ALA A 66 -9.67 -14.47 -4.03
N LYS A 67 -10.73 -14.22 -3.26
CA LYS A 67 -10.76 -13.10 -2.29
C LYS A 67 -10.22 -13.58 -0.95
N GLN A 68 -8.90 -13.53 -0.78
CA GLN A 68 -8.18 -13.96 0.42
C GLN A 68 -7.81 -12.76 1.28
N ARG A 69 -8.21 -12.79 2.54
CA ARG A 69 -8.11 -11.64 3.44
C ARG A 69 -6.65 -11.29 3.75
N THR A 70 -6.35 -10.00 3.70
CA THR A 70 -5.06 -9.46 4.16
C THR A 70 -5.30 -8.38 5.21
N ARG A 71 -4.58 -8.46 6.32
CA ARG A 71 -4.57 -7.48 7.40
C ARG A 71 -3.21 -6.84 7.52
N VAL A 72 -3.19 -5.53 7.83
CA VAL A 72 -1.95 -4.76 7.95
C VAL A 72 -1.96 -3.95 9.24
N ARG A 73 -0.83 -3.90 9.93
CA ARG A 73 -0.56 -3.01 11.06
C ARG A 73 0.72 -2.24 10.80
N LEU A 74 0.79 -1.02 11.33
CA LEU A 74 2.00 -0.20 11.26
C LEU A 74 2.33 0.34 12.65
N LEU A 75 3.62 0.41 12.92
CA LEU A 75 4.21 1.07 14.09
C LEU A 75 5.42 1.88 13.64
N TRP A 76 5.92 2.74 14.52
CA TRP A 76 7.15 3.49 14.29
C TRP A 76 7.94 3.67 15.57
N ASP A 77 9.26 3.92 15.43
CA ASP A 77 10.13 4.34 16.51
C ASP A 77 11.18 5.35 16.01
N ASP A 78 12.27 5.56 16.75
CA ASP A 78 13.36 6.45 16.33
C ASP A 78 14.21 5.91 15.19
N GLN A 79 14.06 4.65 14.82
CA GLN A 79 14.90 3.96 13.82
C GLN A 79 14.16 3.77 12.49
N ALA A 80 12.89 3.33 12.53
CA ALA A 80 12.19 2.83 11.35
C ALA A 80 10.67 3.02 11.41
N LEU A 81 10.06 2.90 10.22
CA LEU A 81 8.66 2.53 10.03
C LEU A 81 8.58 1.00 9.97
N TYR A 82 7.76 0.41 10.82
CA TYR A 82 7.48 -1.03 10.84
C TYR A 82 6.14 -1.32 10.20
N VAL A 83 6.08 -2.34 9.36
CA VAL A 83 4.86 -2.77 8.67
C VAL A 83 4.73 -4.28 8.83
N ALA A 84 3.59 -4.73 9.35
CA ALA A 84 3.25 -6.13 9.50
C ALA A 84 2.04 -6.48 8.66
N TYR A 85 2.17 -7.48 7.81
CA TYR A 85 1.08 -8.07 7.04
C TYR A 85 0.79 -9.49 7.52
N ASP A 86 -0.50 -9.82 7.57
CA ASP A 86 -1.00 -11.18 7.78
C ASP A 86 -1.98 -11.50 6.64
N ALA A 87 -1.57 -12.36 5.74
CA ALA A 87 -2.26 -12.68 4.51
C ALA A 87 -2.75 -14.14 4.51
N GLU A 88 -4.06 -14.33 4.34
CA GLU A 88 -4.62 -15.64 3.99
C GLU A 88 -4.23 -15.94 2.53
N ASP A 89 -3.79 -17.17 2.26
CA ASP A 89 -3.34 -17.59 0.95
C ASP A 89 -3.42 -19.11 0.84
N ALA A 90 -4.18 -19.61 -0.10
CA ALA A 90 -4.39 -21.05 -0.29
C ALA A 90 -3.41 -21.72 -1.27
N ASP A 91 -2.58 -20.93 -2.00
CA ASP A 91 -1.58 -21.40 -2.97
C ASP A 91 -0.41 -20.40 -3.04
N ILE A 92 0.45 -20.41 -2.02
CA ILE A 92 1.55 -19.44 -1.89
C ILE A 92 2.56 -19.62 -3.01
N THR A 93 2.68 -18.59 -3.87
CA THR A 93 3.57 -18.62 -5.04
C THR A 93 4.57 -17.47 -5.04
N ALA A 94 5.86 -17.79 -5.26
CA ALA A 94 6.90 -16.81 -5.53
C ALA A 94 8.00 -17.43 -6.39
N GLN A 95 8.16 -16.89 -7.59
CA GLN A 95 9.13 -17.37 -8.58
C GLN A 95 10.43 -16.54 -8.55
N TYR A 96 10.30 -15.25 -8.28
CA TYR A 96 11.40 -14.30 -8.32
C TYR A 96 12.25 -14.40 -7.07
N THR A 97 13.59 -14.35 -7.27
CA THR A 97 14.59 -14.68 -6.22
C THR A 97 15.67 -13.62 -6.04
N GLN A 98 15.75 -12.65 -6.95
CA GLN A 98 16.77 -11.61 -6.89
C GLN A 98 16.15 -10.28 -6.50
N ARG A 99 16.87 -9.45 -5.75
CA ARG A 99 16.47 -8.05 -5.51
C ARG A 99 16.18 -7.37 -6.84
N ASP A 100 15.16 -6.53 -6.86
CA ASP A 100 14.66 -5.79 -8.03
C ASP A 100 14.07 -6.65 -9.16
N ASP A 101 13.91 -7.94 -8.94
CA ASP A 101 13.02 -8.76 -9.76
C ASP A 101 11.57 -8.22 -9.66
N PRO A 102 10.72 -8.44 -10.65
CA PRO A 102 9.34 -7.96 -10.64
C PRO A 102 8.45 -8.76 -9.66
N THR A 103 8.69 -8.60 -8.36
CA THR A 103 8.01 -9.31 -7.26
C THR A 103 6.49 -9.15 -7.30
N TYR A 104 6.01 -8.01 -7.83
CA TYR A 104 4.57 -7.78 -8.05
C TYR A 104 3.89 -8.79 -8.99
N ARG A 105 4.61 -9.71 -9.60
CA ARG A 105 4.05 -10.81 -10.41
C ARG A 105 3.88 -12.10 -9.63
N ASP A 106 4.42 -12.16 -8.43
CA ASP A 106 4.23 -13.22 -7.44
C ASP A 106 3.09 -12.84 -6.48
N ASP A 107 2.88 -13.67 -5.45
CA ASP A 107 2.17 -13.22 -4.24
C ASP A 107 3.06 -12.21 -3.55
N ALA A 108 2.61 -10.96 -3.58
CA ALA A 108 3.38 -9.82 -3.11
C ALA A 108 2.54 -8.90 -2.21
N LEU A 109 3.19 -8.39 -1.17
CA LEU A 109 2.67 -7.38 -0.25
C LEU A 109 3.46 -6.09 -0.46
N GLU A 110 2.74 -4.98 -0.57
CA GLU A 110 3.31 -3.72 -1.04
C GLU A 110 2.91 -2.56 -0.13
N ILE A 111 3.86 -1.68 0.14
CA ILE A 111 3.58 -0.38 0.72
C ILE A 111 4.15 0.72 -0.19
N PHE A 112 3.31 1.69 -0.53
CA PHE A 112 3.70 2.93 -1.19
C PHE A 112 3.65 4.06 -0.18
N VAL A 113 4.72 4.83 -0.07
CA VAL A 113 4.87 5.88 0.95
C VAL A 113 5.29 7.20 0.33
N ASN A 114 4.49 8.24 0.54
CA ASN A 114 4.84 9.61 0.21
C ASN A 114 5.04 10.40 1.53
N PRO A 115 6.27 10.69 1.90
CA PRO A 115 6.60 11.39 3.14
C PRO A 115 6.42 12.91 3.04
N ASP A 116 6.29 13.48 1.85
CA ASP A 116 5.99 14.90 1.61
C ASP A 116 4.74 15.08 0.74
N PRO A 117 3.55 15.11 1.31
CA PRO A 117 2.30 15.26 0.56
C PRO A 117 2.20 16.52 -0.34
N ARG A 118 3.10 17.49 -0.17
CA ARG A 118 3.19 18.67 -1.05
C ARG A 118 3.74 18.29 -2.44
N GLN A 119 4.44 17.18 -2.52
CA GLN A 119 4.95 16.57 -3.75
C GLN A 119 4.12 15.33 -4.08
N GLU A 120 2.83 15.50 -4.35
CA GLU A 120 1.86 14.40 -4.47
C GLU A 120 2.33 13.24 -5.34
N ALA A 121 2.99 13.53 -6.46
CA ALA A 121 3.42 12.51 -7.41
C ALA A 121 4.67 11.72 -6.97
N VAL A 122 5.38 12.17 -5.92
CA VAL A 122 6.64 11.55 -5.48
C VAL A 122 6.36 10.58 -4.34
N TYR A 123 6.66 9.30 -4.53
CA TYR A 123 6.51 8.29 -3.47
C TYR A 123 7.51 7.15 -3.64
N TYR A 124 7.81 6.49 -2.55
CA TYR A 124 8.61 5.26 -2.50
C TYR A 124 7.71 4.04 -2.57
N GLY A 125 8.09 3.04 -3.34
CA GLY A 125 7.47 1.73 -3.37
C GLY A 125 8.38 0.67 -2.77
N PHE A 126 7.80 -0.20 -1.94
CA PHE A 126 8.44 -1.39 -1.40
C PHE A 126 7.49 -2.56 -1.63
N GLU A 127 7.88 -3.49 -2.49
CA GLU A 127 7.08 -4.64 -2.91
C GLU A 127 7.85 -5.92 -2.59
N VAL A 128 7.30 -6.73 -1.68
CA VAL A 128 7.97 -7.92 -1.15
C VAL A 128 7.14 -9.14 -1.48
N ASN A 129 7.75 -10.14 -2.14
CA ASN A 129 7.08 -11.41 -2.40
C ASN A 129 7.17 -12.36 -1.19
N ALA A 130 6.46 -13.49 -1.25
CA ALA A 130 6.42 -14.47 -0.17
C ALA A 130 7.78 -15.14 0.15
N ARG A 131 8.84 -14.91 -0.66
CA ARG A 131 10.23 -15.30 -0.36
C ARG A 131 11.01 -14.24 0.41
N GLY A 132 10.43 -13.04 0.65
CA GLY A 132 11.16 -11.92 1.22
C GLY A 132 12.06 -11.19 0.21
N VAL A 133 11.84 -11.37 -1.09
CA VAL A 133 12.57 -10.63 -2.13
C VAL A 133 11.94 -9.24 -2.29
N LEU A 134 12.77 -8.20 -2.21
CA LEU A 134 12.37 -6.81 -2.32
C LEU A 134 12.56 -6.30 -3.75
N TYR A 135 11.53 -5.65 -4.27
CA TYR A 135 11.56 -4.72 -5.37
C TYR A 135 11.23 -3.33 -4.84
N ASP A 136 12.17 -2.40 -4.92
CA ASP A 136 11.98 -1.04 -4.40
C ASP A 136 12.32 0.02 -5.44
N TYR A 137 11.67 1.16 -5.32
CA TYR A 137 11.82 2.25 -6.27
C TYR A 137 11.35 3.59 -5.69
N LEU A 138 11.84 4.66 -6.29
CA LEU A 138 11.31 6.01 -6.12
C LEU A 138 10.52 6.40 -7.38
N ASN A 139 9.24 6.71 -7.22
CA ASN A 139 8.39 7.20 -8.30
C ASN A 139 8.33 8.72 -8.27
N TYR A 140 8.63 9.38 -9.40
CA TYR A 140 8.54 10.83 -9.55
C TYR A 140 7.21 11.32 -10.15
N ASN A 141 6.50 10.42 -10.82
CA ASN A 141 5.18 10.67 -11.39
C ASN A 141 4.59 9.32 -11.84
N SER A 142 3.30 9.29 -12.12
CA SER A 142 2.58 8.06 -12.49
C SER A 142 3.14 7.29 -13.71
N ARG A 143 4.21 7.76 -14.35
CA ARG A 143 4.80 7.17 -15.56
C ARG A 143 6.29 6.91 -15.46
N THR A 144 6.97 7.39 -14.41
CA THR A 144 8.44 7.29 -14.30
C THR A 144 8.82 6.65 -12.98
N LEU A 145 9.15 5.37 -13.02
CA LEU A 145 9.81 4.68 -11.92
C LEU A 145 11.31 4.98 -11.97
N PHE A 146 11.88 5.34 -10.83
CA PHE A 146 13.31 5.57 -10.72
C PHE A 146 14.00 4.32 -10.15
N LYS A 147 14.30 3.35 -11.00
CA LYS A 147 14.89 2.05 -10.63
C LYS A 147 16.30 2.12 -10.02
N ARG A 148 16.87 3.31 -9.84
CA ARG A 148 18.18 3.47 -9.18
C ARG A 148 18.07 3.72 -7.68
N PHE A 149 16.86 3.76 -7.14
CA PHE A 149 16.68 3.82 -5.71
C PHE A 149 16.84 2.41 -5.16
N ASP A 150 17.82 2.26 -4.27
CA ASP A 150 18.07 1.04 -3.52
C ASP A 150 17.97 1.41 -2.03
N ALA A 151 16.90 1.00 -1.37
CA ALA A 151 16.77 1.20 0.05
C ALA A 151 17.85 0.41 0.81
N THR A 152 18.44 1.07 1.81
CA THR A 152 19.52 0.48 2.61
C THR A 152 19.06 0.14 4.02
N GLY A 153 19.56 -0.97 4.57
CA GLY A 153 19.26 -1.40 5.93
C GLY A 153 17.80 -1.78 6.16
N VAL A 154 17.04 -2.02 5.10
CA VAL A 154 15.67 -2.56 5.21
C VAL A 154 15.76 -3.98 5.72
N GLU A 155 15.07 -4.26 6.83
CA GLU A 155 14.95 -5.62 7.37
C GLU A 155 13.61 -6.20 6.89
N ILE A 156 13.65 -7.46 6.45
CA ILE A 156 12.51 -8.16 5.86
C ILE A 156 12.51 -9.60 6.36
N ALA A 157 11.37 -10.04 6.86
CA ALA A 157 11.16 -11.44 7.18
C ALA A 157 9.76 -11.88 6.78
N THR A 158 9.66 -13.11 6.28
CA THR A 158 8.39 -13.76 5.94
C THR A 158 8.29 -15.11 6.65
N ALA A 159 7.11 -15.45 7.16
CA ALA A 159 6.84 -16.78 7.69
C ALA A 159 5.65 -17.39 6.93
N LEU A 160 5.85 -18.62 6.44
CA LEU A 160 4.86 -19.32 5.65
C LEU A 160 4.06 -20.29 6.53
N ARG A 161 2.75 -20.24 6.39
CA ARG A 161 1.84 -21.26 6.95
C ARG A 161 1.35 -22.16 5.82
N GLY A 162 2.30 -22.88 5.22
CA GLY A 162 2.10 -23.72 4.04
C GLY A 162 3.39 -24.02 3.32
N THR A 163 3.30 -24.36 2.05
CA THR A 163 4.41 -24.82 1.21
C THR A 163 4.55 -23.96 -0.05
N LEU A 164 5.64 -23.24 -0.17
CA LEU A 164 5.88 -22.34 -1.29
C LEU A 164 5.94 -23.09 -2.63
N ASN A 165 5.16 -22.63 -3.62
CA ASN A 165 5.11 -23.16 -4.99
C ASN A 165 4.64 -24.61 -5.08
N ALA A 166 3.79 -25.08 -4.19
CA ALA A 166 3.31 -26.47 -4.13
C ALA A 166 1.79 -26.52 -4.36
N ARG A 167 1.35 -26.34 -5.61
CA ARG A 167 -0.07 -26.25 -6.01
C ARG A 167 -0.93 -27.49 -5.74
N GLN A 168 -0.35 -28.58 -5.25
CA GLN A 168 -1.07 -29.83 -4.97
C GLN A 168 -1.59 -29.90 -3.52
N ASP A 169 -1.19 -28.99 -2.63
CA ASP A 169 -1.68 -28.87 -1.28
C ASP A 169 -2.54 -27.59 -1.12
N THR A 170 -2.91 -27.27 0.10
CA THR A 170 -3.67 -26.06 0.42
C THR A 170 -3.00 -25.37 1.57
N ASP A 171 -2.56 -24.16 1.35
CA ASP A 171 -1.89 -23.34 2.35
C ASP A 171 -2.90 -22.59 3.23
N GLU A 172 -2.43 -22.04 4.35
CA GLU A 172 -3.21 -21.16 5.21
C GLU A 172 -2.89 -19.68 4.97
N GLY A 173 -1.67 -19.38 4.53
CA GLY A 173 -1.21 -18.02 4.26
C GLY A 173 0.21 -17.75 4.69
N TRP A 174 0.55 -16.48 4.77
CA TRP A 174 1.90 -16.03 5.14
C TRP A 174 1.88 -14.66 5.79
N THR A 175 2.95 -14.35 6.50
CA THR A 175 3.18 -13.08 7.14
C THR A 175 4.39 -12.39 6.55
N LEU A 176 4.40 -11.07 6.62
CA LEU A 176 5.56 -10.23 6.32
C LEU A 176 5.76 -9.25 7.46
N GLU A 177 6.98 -9.17 7.97
CA GLU A 177 7.48 -8.04 8.73
C GLU A 177 8.51 -7.27 7.92
N LEU A 178 8.37 -5.95 7.95
CA LEU A 178 9.21 -5.02 7.21
C LEU A 178 9.58 -3.85 8.11
N ALA A 179 10.88 -3.59 8.30
CA ALA A 179 11.37 -2.37 8.92
C ALA A 179 12.09 -1.50 7.89
N ILE A 180 11.61 -0.28 7.70
CA ILE A 180 12.15 0.69 6.73
C ILE A 180 12.84 1.82 7.50
N PRO A 181 14.19 1.86 7.56
CA PRO A 181 14.92 2.91 8.26
C PRO A 181 14.62 4.30 7.69
N TRP A 182 14.52 5.29 8.58
CA TRP A 182 14.24 6.69 8.20
C TRP A 182 15.26 7.28 7.24
N ALA A 183 16.49 6.74 7.21
CA ALA A 183 17.53 7.18 6.29
C ALA A 183 17.16 7.01 4.82
N ASN A 184 16.19 6.14 4.50
CA ASN A 184 15.73 5.91 3.12
C ASN A 184 14.82 7.02 2.58
N PHE A 185 14.35 7.92 3.42
CA PHE A 185 13.46 9.02 3.02
C PHE A 185 14.22 10.34 2.95
N GLU A 186 15.02 10.52 1.89
CA GLU A 186 15.94 11.68 1.76
C GLU A 186 15.22 13.02 1.64
N GLU A 187 14.01 13.04 1.06
CA GLU A 187 13.21 14.26 0.90
C GLU A 187 12.71 14.83 2.24
N LEU A 188 12.79 14.06 3.32
CA LEU A 188 12.37 14.53 4.63
C LEU A 188 13.40 15.49 5.22
N SER A 189 12.96 16.71 5.49
CA SER A 189 13.72 17.70 6.25
C SER A 189 13.89 17.31 7.72
N ARG A 190 13.05 16.40 8.23
CA ARG A 190 13.06 15.93 9.62
C ARG A 190 12.82 14.42 9.68
N ARG A 191 13.80 13.70 10.20
CA ARG A 191 13.81 12.25 10.40
C ARG A 191 14.25 11.92 11.83
N PRO A 192 13.59 11.08 12.59
CA PRO A 192 12.30 10.46 12.35
C PRO A 192 11.16 11.49 12.21
N PRO A 193 9.96 11.10 11.78
CA PRO A 193 8.78 11.95 11.85
C PRO A 193 8.48 12.32 13.32
N VAL A 194 7.61 13.26 13.55
CA VAL A 194 7.15 13.62 14.91
C VAL A 194 5.67 13.30 15.02
N ALA A 195 5.20 13.13 16.25
CA ALA A 195 3.77 13.02 16.51
C ALA A 195 3.01 14.17 15.86
N GLY A 196 1.91 13.85 15.19
CA GLY A 196 1.13 14.77 14.37
C GLY A 196 1.60 14.89 12.90
N ALA A 197 2.74 14.32 12.53
CA ALA A 197 3.14 14.23 11.12
C ALA A 197 2.12 13.39 10.32
N VAL A 198 1.84 13.82 9.09
CA VAL A 198 0.92 13.11 8.17
C VAL A 198 1.67 12.80 6.89
N TRP A 199 1.74 11.52 6.55
CA TRP A 199 2.23 11.04 5.27
C TRP A 199 1.08 10.49 4.43
N LYS A 200 1.31 10.33 3.14
CA LYS A 200 0.39 9.60 2.27
C LYS A 200 0.95 8.21 2.00
N ALA A 201 0.07 7.20 1.98
CA ALA A 201 0.47 5.83 1.69
C ALA A 201 -0.65 5.03 1.05
N ASN A 202 -0.28 3.96 0.37
CA ASN A 202 -1.20 2.88 0.04
C ASN A 202 -0.59 1.53 0.43
N LEU A 203 -1.46 0.60 0.80
CA LEU A 203 -1.13 -0.76 1.19
C LEU A 203 -1.82 -1.68 0.20
N ASN A 204 -1.08 -2.56 -0.43
CA ASN A 204 -1.60 -3.37 -1.51
C ASN A 204 -1.15 -4.82 -1.36
N ARG A 205 -1.87 -5.71 -2.02
CA ARG A 205 -1.46 -7.10 -2.24
C ARG A 205 -1.80 -7.51 -3.66
N TRP A 206 -0.87 -8.14 -4.33
CA TRP A 206 -1.14 -9.03 -5.44
C TRP A 206 -1.17 -10.46 -4.93
N ASP A 207 -2.18 -11.22 -5.35
CA ASP A 207 -2.50 -12.58 -4.93
C ASP A 207 -2.78 -13.45 -6.13
N GLY A 208 -2.12 -14.60 -6.22
CA GLY A 208 -2.21 -15.54 -7.32
C GLY A 208 -1.42 -15.17 -8.56
N VAL A 209 -1.46 -16.02 -9.53
CA VAL A 209 -0.78 -15.88 -10.82
C VAL A 209 -1.78 -15.83 -11.97
N GLU A 210 -1.41 -15.18 -13.07
CA GLU A 210 -2.26 -15.08 -14.26
C GLU A 210 -2.73 -16.48 -14.77
N PRO A 211 -3.99 -16.65 -15.17
CA PRO A 211 -5.05 -15.62 -15.28
C PRO A 211 -5.83 -15.36 -13.98
N ASP A 212 -5.66 -16.19 -12.95
CA ASP A 212 -6.42 -16.16 -11.72
C ASP A 212 -5.73 -15.30 -10.65
N ARG A 213 -5.53 -14.03 -10.97
CA ARG A 213 -4.85 -13.08 -10.15
C ARG A 213 -5.78 -12.01 -9.60
N ARG A 214 -5.55 -11.57 -8.37
CA ARG A 214 -6.38 -10.56 -7.70
C ARG A 214 -5.54 -9.54 -6.95
N MET A 215 -5.97 -8.29 -7.01
CA MET A 215 -5.45 -7.22 -6.18
C MET A 215 -6.41 -6.92 -5.02
N SER A 216 -5.85 -6.70 -3.84
CA SER A 216 -6.54 -6.03 -2.75
C SER A 216 -5.76 -4.79 -2.30
N ILE A 217 -6.47 -3.78 -1.81
CA ILE A 217 -5.92 -2.44 -1.61
C ILE A 217 -6.59 -1.74 -0.41
N TRP A 218 -5.85 -0.87 0.27
CA TRP A 218 -6.37 -0.09 1.39
C TRP A 218 -7.18 1.13 0.94
N SER A 219 -6.56 1.99 0.14
CA SER A 219 -7.21 3.22 -0.34
C SER A 219 -7.64 3.06 -1.79
N ASP A 220 -8.93 3.32 -2.05
CA ASP A 220 -9.54 3.20 -3.37
C ASP A 220 -8.93 4.24 -4.35
N PRO A 221 -8.27 3.79 -5.42
CA PRO A 221 -7.69 4.67 -6.43
C PRO A 221 -8.74 5.29 -7.36
N LEU A 222 -10.00 4.82 -7.31
CA LEU A 222 -11.09 5.19 -8.25
C LEU A 222 -10.79 4.82 -9.71
N GLU A 223 -10.00 3.77 -9.92
CA GLU A 223 -9.68 3.26 -11.25
C GLU A 223 -10.59 2.07 -11.62
N SER A 224 -10.93 1.96 -12.88
CA SER A 224 -11.79 0.87 -13.38
C SER A 224 -11.08 -0.48 -13.50
N THR A 225 -9.76 -0.47 -13.46
CA THR A 225 -8.90 -1.68 -13.48
C THR A 225 -7.93 -1.64 -12.31
N ALA A 226 -7.41 -2.80 -11.90
CA ALA A 226 -6.47 -2.90 -10.78
C ALA A 226 -5.18 -2.11 -11.07
N TRP A 227 -5.09 -0.92 -10.48
CA TRP A 227 -3.96 0.00 -10.63
C TRP A 227 -3.74 0.81 -9.36
N PRO A 228 -2.69 0.50 -8.55
CA PRO A 228 -2.48 1.13 -7.26
C PRO A 228 -1.76 2.48 -7.30
N HIS A 229 -1.18 2.86 -8.45
CA HIS A 229 -0.29 4.02 -8.59
C HIS A 229 -1.06 5.33 -8.82
N VAL A 230 -1.94 5.69 -7.90
CA VAL A 230 -2.72 6.93 -7.91
C VAL A 230 -2.46 7.71 -6.62
N PRO A 231 -1.30 8.42 -6.51
CA PRO A 231 -0.85 9.02 -5.25
C PRO A 231 -1.81 10.07 -4.69
N GLY A 232 -2.57 10.78 -5.52
CA GLY A 232 -3.65 11.68 -5.08
C GLY A 232 -4.78 10.98 -4.32
N ARG A 233 -4.85 9.65 -4.40
CA ARG A 233 -5.82 8.81 -3.71
C ARG A 233 -5.22 7.99 -2.57
N PHE A 234 -3.95 8.15 -2.25
CA PHE A 234 -3.33 7.47 -1.11
C PHE A 234 -4.01 7.89 0.19
N GLY A 235 -4.14 6.94 1.10
CA GLY A 235 -4.62 7.16 2.45
C GLY A 235 -3.65 8.02 3.28
N GLU A 236 -4.02 8.31 4.50
CA GLU A 236 -3.21 9.11 5.44
C GLU A 236 -2.65 8.22 6.55
N LEU A 237 -1.34 8.22 6.71
CA LEU A 237 -0.66 7.73 7.90
C LEU A 237 -0.42 8.90 8.84
N VAL A 238 -0.94 8.82 10.05
CA VAL A 238 -0.80 9.85 11.07
C VAL A 238 0.05 9.30 12.20
N PHE A 239 1.24 9.85 12.36
CA PHE A 239 2.16 9.42 13.41
C PHE A 239 1.69 9.93 14.77
N VAL A 240 1.54 9.02 15.73
CA VAL A 240 1.12 9.33 17.11
C VAL A 240 2.10 8.70 18.11
N ASP A 241 2.19 9.31 19.33
CA ASP A 241 3.01 8.78 20.43
C ASP A 241 2.35 7.56 21.10
#